data_2a0f30da0bfaec6e48d31fbb755a4a47
#
_entry.id   2a0f30da0bfaec6e48d31fbb755a4a47
#
_cell.length_a   1.000
_cell.length_b   1.000
_cell.length_c   1.000
_cell.angle_alpha   90.00
_cell.angle_beta   90.00
_cell.angle_gamma   90.00
#
_symmetry.space_group_name_H-M   'P 1'
#
loop_
_entity.id
_entity.type
_entity.pdbx_description
1 polymer ?
#
loop_
_entity_poly.entity_id
_entity_poly.type
_entity_poly.pdbx_seq_one_letter_code
_entity_poly.pdbx_strand_id
1 'polypeptide(L)'
;MDVRIQPDRLAETFAALVAIDSPSYGERQMADELTRRLRALGLTVEEDDAAERIGGTSGNLYGFLPGTLDLPPLLLCAHMDTVAPANGKRAVREPDGRIHSAGDTVLGADDLAAVAIILEVLEALAESGAPHRPVEVLFSASEETYCVGASAFDFSRVRSREAYVPVSYTHLTLPTKLEV
;
A
#
# COMPACT_ATOMS: atom_id res chain seq x y z
N MET A 1 9.20 -0.01 25.13
CA MET A 1 8.92 1.11 24.24
C MET A 1 7.60 0.83 23.56
N ASP A 2 6.70 1.81 23.56
CA ASP A 2 5.33 1.64 23.04
C ASP A 2 5.31 2.10 21.58
N VAL A 3 4.94 1.21 20.66
CA VAL A 3 4.68 1.58 19.27
C VAL A 3 3.31 2.26 19.23
N ARG A 4 3.27 3.52 18.81
CA ARG A 4 2.03 4.31 18.82
C ARG A 4 1.66 4.72 17.41
N ILE A 5 0.48 4.30 16.99
CA ILE A 5 -0.15 4.77 15.76
C ILE A 5 -0.70 6.18 15.98
N GLN A 6 -0.47 7.07 15.04
CA GLN A 6 -0.95 8.45 15.06
C GLN A 6 -2.13 8.63 14.10
N PRO A 7 -3.39 8.66 14.59
CA PRO A 7 -4.57 8.68 13.70
C PRO A 7 -4.63 9.90 12.77
N ASP A 8 -4.16 11.06 13.23
CA ASP A 8 -4.16 12.26 12.39
C ASP A 8 -3.12 12.14 11.27
N ARG A 9 -1.91 11.66 11.56
CA ARG A 9 -0.87 11.39 10.55
C ARG A 9 -1.35 10.35 9.52
N LEU A 10 -2.00 9.28 9.99
CA LEU A 10 -2.59 8.27 9.10
C LEU A 10 -3.60 8.90 8.14
N ALA A 11 -4.52 9.74 8.66
CA ALA A 11 -5.52 10.41 7.83
C ALA A 11 -4.91 11.41 6.84
N GLU A 12 -3.88 12.16 7.27
CA GLU A 12 -3.13 13.08 6.42
C GLU A 12 -2.37 12.35 5.32
N THR A 13 -1.70 11.25 5.66
CA THR A 13 -1.01 10.38 4.71
C THR A 13 -1.99 9.82 3.68
N PHE A 14 -3.13 9.30 4.12
CA PHE A 14 -4.18 8.81 3.23
C PHE A 14 -4.66 9.92 2.28
N ALA A 15 -4.99 11.10 2.80
CA ALA A 15 -5.44 12.22 1.97
C ALA A 15 -4.38 12.67 0.96
N ALA A 16 -3.10 12.65 1.33
CA ALA A 16 -1.99 12.97 0.43
C ALA A 16 -1.85 11.94 -0.70
N LEU A 17 -2.00 10.65 -0.39
CA LEU A 17 -1.98 9.57 -1.39
C LEU A 17 -3.18 9.67 -2.34
N VAL A 18 -4.38 9.94 -1.81
CA VAL A 18 -5.59 10.14 -2.63
C VAL A 18 -5.38 11.24 -3.68
N ALA A 19 -4.65 12.30 -3.34
CA ALA A 19 -4.39 13.42 -4.25
C ALA A 19 -3.44 13.07 -5.42
N ILE A 20 -2.83 11.89 -5.41
CA ILE A 20 -2.01 11.40 -6.52
C ILE A 20 -2.89 10.58 -7.45
N ASP A 21 -2.93 10.96 -8.72
CA ASP A 21 -3.64 10.19 -9.73
C ASP A 21 -2.88 8.88 -10.01
N SER A 22 -3.57 7.76 -9.81
CA SER A 22 -3.00 6.43 -9.98
C SER A 22 -4.00 5.45 -10.60
N PRO A 23 -4.51 5.72 -11.82
CA PRO A 23 -5.35 4.73 -12.50
C PRO A 23 -4.52 3.49 -12.82
N SER A 24 -5.17 2.32 -12.95
CA SER A 24 -4.49 1.09 -13.40
C SER A 24 -3.69 1.36 -14.68
N TYR A 25 -2.48 0.82 -14.78
CA TYR A 25 -1.44 1.07 -15.80
C TYR A 25 -0.83 2.49 -15.78
N GLY A 26 -1.29 3.41 -14.92
CA GLY A 26 -0.85 4.80 -14.84
C GLY A 26 -0.25 5.22 -13.49
N GLU A 27 0.35 4.31 -12.74
CA GLU A 27 0.73 4.49 -11.34
C GLU A 27 2.09 5.18 -11.12
N ARG A 28 2.77 5.65 -12.17
CA ARG A 28 4.15 6.18 -12.07
C ARG A 28 4.34 7.18 -10.93
N GLN A 29 3.46 8.16 -10.81
CA GLN A 29 3.60 9.19 -9.77
C GLN A 29 3.43 8.61 -8.36
N MET A 30 2.50 7.66 -8.20
CA MET A 30 2.31 6.94 -6.94
C MET A 30 3.55 6.10 -6.60
N ALA A 31 4.07 5.35 -7.54
CA ALA A 31 5.26 4.54 -7.35
C ALA A 31 6.49 5.37 -6.97
N ASP A 32 6.68 6.54 -7.58
CA ASP A 32 7.78 7.46 -7.25
C ASP A 32 7.64 7.99 -5.82
N GLU A 33 6.44 8.41 -5.41
CA GLU A 33 6.18 8.91 -4.05
C GLU A 33 6.34 7.81 -3.01
N LEU A 34 5.83 6.60 -3.26
CA LEU A 34 5.98 5.48 -2.34
C LEU A 34 7.44 5.04 -2.22
N THR A 35 8.19 5.01 -3.31
CA THR A 35 9.63 4.74 -3.30
C THR A 35 10.37 5.76 -2.44
N ARG A 36 10.04 7.04 -2.58
CA ARG A 36 10.64 8.12 -1.79
C ARG A 36 10.35 7.96 -0.30
N ARG A 37 9.09 7.68 0.07
CA ARG A 37 8.68 7.48 1.47
C ARG A 37 9.33 6.25 2.09
N LEU A 38 9.28 5.11 1.43
CA LEU A 38 9.87 3.88 1.94
C LEU A 38 11.39 4.01 2.15
N ARG A 39 12.09 4.66 1.21
CA ARG A 39 13.53 4.92 1.36
C ARG A 39 13.84 5.86 2.52
N ALA A 40 13.01 6.88 2.75
CA ALA A 40 13.15 7.78 3.89
C ALA A 40 12.98 7.05 5.24
N LEU A 41 12.21 5.96 5.26
CA LEU A 41 12.01 5.07 6.42
C LEU A 41 13.09 3.98 6.56
N GLY A 42 14.13 4.02 5.71
CA GLY A 42 15.26 3.10 5.79
C GLY A 42 15.10 1.79 5.03
N LEU A 43 14.06 1.63 4.23
CA LEU A 43 13.92 0.44 3.38
C LEU A 43 14.84 0.53 2.16
N THR A 44 15.41 -0.61 1.78
CA THR A 44 15.86 -0.79 0.39
C THR A 44 14.64 -1.03 -0.48
N VAL A 45 14.53 -0.30 -1.60
CA VAL A 45 13.36 -0.39 -2.49
C VAL A 45 13.82 -0.66 -3.90
N GLU A 46 13.24 -1.67 -4.50
CA GLU A 46 13.44 -2.07 -5.89
C GLU A 46 12.09 -2.04 -6.62
N GLU A 47 12.10 -1.58 -7.85
CA GLU A 47 10.97 -1.69 -8.78
C GLU A 47 11.28 -2.81 -9.76
N ASP A 48 10.31 -3.68 -10.02
CA ASP A 48 10.47 -4.79 -10.96
C ASP A 48 10.14 -4.38 -12.41
N ASP A 49 10.23 -5.34 -13.33
CA ASP A 49 9.98 -5.14 -14.77
C ASP A 49 8.51 -5.34 -15.17
N ALA A 50 7.58 -5.36 -14.21
CA ALA A 50 6.16 -5.60 -14.52
C ALA A 50 5.59 -4.53 -15.47
N ALA A 51 6.06 -3.29 -15.40
CA ALA A 51 5.66 -2.21 -16.31
C ALA A 51 5.78 -2.62 -17.79
N GLU A 52 6.92 -3.20 -18.15
CA GLU A 52 7.18 -3.64 -19.53
C GLU A 52 6.28 -4.82 -19.94
N ARG A 53 6.01 -5.72 -19.00
CA ARG A 53 5.22 -6.93 -19.23
C ARG A 53 3.74 -6.65 -19.39
N ILE A 54 3.20 -5.72 -18.59
CA ILE A 54 1.77 -5.40 -18.58
C ILE A 54 1.40 -4.19 -19.44
N GLY A 55 2.40 -3.44 -19.95
CA GLY A 55 2.18 -2.20 -20.69
C GLY A 55 1.77 -1.03 -19.78
N GLY A 56 2.23 -1.04 -18.54
CA GLY A 56 2.00 0.00 -17.54
C GLY A 56 3.11 1.06 -17.51
N THR A 57 2.97 2.02 -16.61
CA THR A 57 3.95 3.10 -16.39
C THR A 57 4.87 2.84 -15.21
N SER A 58 4.52 1.89 -14.32
CA SER A 58 5.36 1.44 -13.21
C SER A 58 5.28 -0.07 -13.04
N GLY A 59 6.35 -0.65 -12.48
CA GLY A 59 6.39 -2.02 -11.97
C GLY A 59 5.86 -2.11 -10.55
N ASN A 60 5.94 -3.30 -9.97
CA ASN A 60 5.69 -3.50 -8.55
C ASN A 60 6.87 -2.98 -7.74
N LEU A 61 6.58 -2.42 -6.58
CA LEU A 61 7.61 -1.98 -5.64
C LEU A 61 7.81 -3.05 -4.56
N TYR A 62 9.04 -3.54 -4.43
CA TYR A 62 9.44 -4.43 -3.36
C TYR A 62 10.41 -3.74 -2.42
N GLY A 63 10.02 -3.62 -1.16
CA GLY A 63 10.81 -2.98 -0.10
C GLY A 63 11.25 -3.98 0.96
N PHE A 64 12.44 -3.77 1.53
CA PHE A 64 12.95 -4.56 2.66
C PHE A 64 13.50 -3.64 3.75
N LEU A 65 12.98 -3.82 4.97
CA LEU A 65 13.47 -3.19 6.20
C LEU A 65 14.16 -4.25 7.06
N PRO A 66 15.46 -4.13 7.35
CA PRO A 66 16.14 -5.03 8.28
C PRO A 66 15.51 -4.97 9.67
N GLY A 67 15.30 -6.12 10.29
CA GLY A 67 14.84 -6.21 11.66
C GLY A 67 16.00 -6.16 12.66
N THR A 68 15.65 -5.96 13.93
CA THR A 68 16.57 -6.08 15.06
C THR A 68 16.46 -7.44 15.76
N LEU A 69 15.43 -8.21 15.45
CA LEU A 69 15.19 -9.55 15.98
C LEU A 69 15.53 -10.62 14.92
N ASP A 70 16.15 -11.71 15.35
CA ASP A 70 16.40 -12.88 14.49
C ASP A 70 15.12 -13.71 14.34
N LEU A 71 14.20 -13.18 13.53
CA LEU A 71 12.91 -13.79 13.21
C LEU A 71 12.69 -13.78 11.71
N PRO A 72 11.86 -14.69 11.17
CA PRO A 72 11.45 -14.61 9.76
C PRO A 72 10.80 -13.27 9.44
N PRO A 73 10.99 -12.72 8.23
CA PRO A 73 10.34 -11.49 7.81
C PRO A 73 8.81 -11.59 7.85
N LEU A 74 8.15 -10.45 7.87
CA LEU A 74 6.71 -10.28 7.68
C LEU A 74 6.49 -9.48 6.41
N LEU A 75 5.62 -9.95 5.51
CA LEU A 75 5.24 -9.24 4.30
C LEU A 75 3.99 -8.40 4.54
N LEU A 76 4.04 -7.14 4.14
CA LEU A 76 2.91 -6.22 4.09
C LEU A 76 2.61 -5.89 2.62
N CYS A 77 1.37 -6.11 2.18
CA CYS A 77 0.98 -5.92 0.79
C CYS A 77 -0.18 -4.95 0.65
N ALA A 78 -0.15 -4.18 -0.43
CA ALA A 78 -1.25 -3.34 -0.91
C ALA A 78 -1.07 -3.12 -2.42
N HIS A 79 -2.08 -2.53 -3.09
CA HIS A 79 -1.89 -2.09 -4.47
C HIS A 79 -1.90 -0.56 -4.61
N MET A 80 -1.29 -0.09 -5.71
CA MET A 80 -1.06 1.34 -5.95
C MET A 80 -2.15 1.98 -6.80
N ASP A 81 -2.84 1.18 -7.59
CA ASP A 81 -3.85 1.67 -8.52
C ASP A 81 -5.22 1.82 -7.87
N THR A 82 -6.07 2.59 -8.52
CA THR A 82 -7.47 2.81 -8.14
C THR A 82 -8.36 2.76 -9.38
N VAL A 83 -9.60 2.26 -9.21
CA VAL A 83 -10.60 2.22 -10.28
C VAL A 83 -10.98 3.61 -10.76
N ALA A 84 -11.44 3.69 -12.02
CA ALA A 84 -11.97 4.93 -12.56
C ALA A 84 -13.36 5.30 -11.98
N PRO A 85 -13.69 6.61 -11.90
CA PRO A 85 -12.91 7.78 -12.27
C PRO A 85 -11.91 8.19 -11.20
N ALA A 86 -10.62 8.20 -11.53
CA ALA A 86 -9.52 8.33 -10.58
C ALA A 86 -8.63 9.58 -10.79
N ASN A 87 -9.00 10.47 -11.69
CA ASN A 87 -8.21 11.67 -11.97
C ASN A 87 -8.74 12.87 -11.20
N GLY A 88 -7.85 13.60 -10.52
CA GLY A 88 -8.21 14.76 -9.71
C GLY A 88 -8.92 14.39 -8.40
N LYS A 89 -8.65 13.20 -7.86
CA LYS A 89 -9.17 12.76 -6.57
C LYS A 89 -8.81 13.76 -5.46
N ARG A 90 -9.72 13.98 -4.54
CA ARG A 90 -9.48 14.73 -3.30
C ARG A 90 -10.26 14.13 -2.16
N ALA A 91 -9.59 13.90 -1.03
CA ALA A 91 -10.23 13.47 0.20
C ALA A 91 -10.72 14.68 1.01
N VAL A 92 -11.89 14.55 1.59
CA VAL A 92 -12.44 15.47 2.59
C VAL A 92 -12.63 14.71 3.88
N ARG A 93 -12.03 15.22 4.96
CA ARG A 93 -12.21 14.68 6.31
C ARG A 93 -13.26 15.51 7.04
N GLU A 94 -14.30 14.85 7.48
CA GLU A 94 -15.37 15.45 8.27
C GLU A 94 -14.98 15.56 9.77
N PRO A 95 -15.66 16.43 10.53
CA PRO A 95 -15.39 16.57 11.96
C PRO A 95 -15.61 15.29 12.78
N ASP A 96 -16.45 14.37 12.31
CA ASP A 96 -16.69 13.07 12.94
C ASP A 96 -15.64 12.01 12.56
N GLY A 97 -14.64 12.38 11.75
CA GLY A 97 -13.54 11.52 11.32
C GLY A 97 -13.80 10.72 10.05
N ARG A 98 -15.00 10.79 9.46
CA ARG A 98 -15.27 10.19 8.14
C ARG A 98 -14.45 10.89 7.06
N ILE A 99 -14.00 10.10 6.08
CA ILE A 99 -13.29 10.61 4.90
C ILE A 99 -14.08 10.18 3.66
N HIS A 100 -14.35 11.12 2.76
CA HIS A 100 -15.07 10.87 1.51
C HIS A 100 -14.43 11.63 0.33
N SER A 101 -14.84 11.30 -0.89
CA SER A 101 -14.43 12.04 -2.08
C SER A 101 -15.07 13.42 -2.11
N ALA A 102 -14.30 14.43 -2.52
CA ALA A 102 -14.75 15.82 -2.66
C ALA A 102 -15.51 16.11 -3.96
N GLY A 103 -15.74 15.14 -4.82
CA GLY A 103 -16.33 15.35 -6.13
C GLY A 103 -16.85 14.07 -6.77
N ASP A 104 -16.85 14.03 -8.08
CA ASP A 104 -17.40 12.95 -8.88
C ASP A 104 -16.38 11.79 -9.12
N THR A 105 -15.28 11.77 -8.39
CA THR A 105 -14.28 10.68 -8.44
C THR A 105 -14.53 9.66 -7.36
N VAL A 106 -13.94 8.47 -7.51
CA VAL A 106 -13.77 7.56 -6.39
C VAL A 106 -12.90 8.21 -5.30
N LEU A 107 -13.00 7.75 -4.07
CA LEU A 107 -12.07 8.12 -3.01
C LEU A 107 -10.72 7.41 -3.19
N GLY A 108 -10.74 6.19 -3.70
CA GLY A 108 -9.56 5.34 -3.84
C GLY A 108 -9.12 4.72 -2.51
N ALA A 109 -10.06 4.52 -1.56
CA ALA A 109 -9.75 3.86 -0.30
C ALA A 109 -9.28 2.42 -0.51
N ASP A 110 -9.77 1.77 -1.53
CA ASP A 110 -9.27 0.53 -2.09
C ASP A 110 -8.18 0.87 -3.12
N ASP A 111 -6.88 0.68 -2.90
CA ASP A 111 -6.30 0.16 -1.64
C ASP A 111 -5.35 1.18 -0.99
N LEU A 112 -5.53 2.49 -1.27
CA LEU A 112 -4.68 3.54 -0.69
C LEU A 112 -4.82 3.64 0.85
N ALA A 113 -5.90 3.11 1.41
CA ALA A 113 -6.03 3.02 2.86
C ALA A 113 -5.02 2.01 3.44
N ALA A 114 -4.85 0.85 2.80
CA ALA A 114 -3.84 -0.12 3.20
C ALA A 114 -2.43 0.41 3.01
N VAL A 115 -2.17 1.11 1.90
CA VAL A 115 -0.88 1.79 1.69
C VAL A 115 -0.59 2.77 2.83
N ALA A 116 -1.55 3.61 3.22
CA ALA A 116 -1.39 4.54 4.33
C ALA A 116 -1.17 3.84 5.68
N ILE A 117 -1.89 2.73 5.94
CA ILE A 117 -1.71 1.91 7.14
C ILE A 117 -0.29 1.32 7.19
N ILE A 118 0.21 0.79 6.08
CA ILE A 118 1.55 0.22 6.00
C ILE A 118 2.60 1.30 6.27
N LEU A 119 2.48 2.48 5.68
CA LEU A 119 3.39 3.60 5.92
C LEU A 119 3.36 4.03 7.38
N GLU A 120 2.17 4.17 7.98
CA GLU A 120 2.03 4.55 9.40
C GLU A 120 2.67 3.52 10.34
N VAL A 121 2.51 2.21 10.06
CA VAL A 121 3.17 1.14 10.84
C VAL A 121 4.69 1.28 10.76
N LEU A 122 5.25 1.52 9.58
CA LEU A 122 6.69 1.69 9.38
C LEU A 122 7.20 2.94 10.08
N GLU A 123 6.48 4.07 10.01
CA GLU A 123 6.81 5.31 10.72
C GLU A 123 6.79 5.10 12.24
N ALA A 124 5.74 4.47 12.75
CA ALA A 124 5.61 4.17 14.19
C ALA A 124 6.73 3.24 14.69
N LEU A 125 7.15 2.27 13.89
CA LEU A 125 8.31 1.42 14.20
C LEU A 125 9.59 2.24 14.25
N ALA A 126 9.84 3.07 13.24
CA ALA A 126 11.04 3.92 13.17
C ALA A 126 11.11 4.90 14.35
N GLU A 127 9.99 5.54 14.70
CA GLU A 127 9.91 6.49 15.82
C GLU A 127 10.10 5.83 17.19
N SER A 128 9.54 4.63 17.36
CA SER A 128 9.60 3.93 18.64
C SER A 128 10.98 3.36 18.96
N GLY A 129 11.76 3.03 17.93
CA GLY A 129 12.99 2.25 18.05
C GLY A 129 12.77 0.87 18.71
N ALA A 130 11.53 0.37 18.72
CA ALA A 130 11.20 -0.93 19.31
C ALA A 130 11.87 -2.07 18.51
N PRO A 131 12.33 -3.13 19.19
CA PRO A 131 12.82 -4.31 18.49
C PRO A 131 11.70 -4.92 17.63
N HIS A 132 12.02 -5.22 16.37
CA HIS A 132 11.07 -5.81 15.42
C HIS A 132 11.71 -6.84 14.50
N ARG A 133 10.92 -7.73 13.96
CA ARG A 133 11.32 -8.66 12.89
C ARG A 133 11.59 -7.89 11.60
N PRO A 134 12.36 -8.42 10.65
CA PRO A 134 12.45 -7.80 9.33
C PRO A 134 11.06 -7.65 8.69
N VAL A 135 10.88 -6.58 7.92
CA VAL A 135 9.62 -6.31 7.21
C VAL A 135 9.88 -6.25 5.71
N GLU A 136 9.07 -6.97 4.96
CA GLU A 136 8.96 -6.87 3.52
C GLU A 136 7.71 -6.08 3.16
N VAL A 137 7.78 -5.27 2.12
CA VAL A 137 6.64 -4.52 1.59
C VAL A 137 6.52 -4.82 0.11
N LEU A 138 5.30 -5.13 -0.35
CA LEU A 138 4.99 -5.28 -1.77
C LEU A 138 3.82 -4.36 -2.11
N PHE A 139 4.09 -3.33 -2.92
CA PHE A 139 3.04 -2.52 -3.52
C PHE A 139 2.92 -2.91 -4.99
N SER A 140 1.80 -3.56 -5.34
CA SER A 140 1.58 -4.03 -6.70
C SER A 140 0.95 -2.96 -7.60
N ALA A 141 1.26 -3.05 -8.89
CA ALA A 141 0.64 -2.25 -9.93
C ALA A 141 -0.58 -2.98 -10.51
N SER A 142 -1.59 -2.22 -10.97
CA SER A 142 -2.71 -2.70 -11.79
C SER A 142 -3.43 -3.93 -11.21
N GLU A 143 -3.75 -3.88 -9.91
CA GLU A 143 -4.51 -4.92 -9.23
C GLU A 143 -5.93 -4.98 -9.74
N GLU A 144 -6.58 -3.82 -9.92
CA GLU A 144 -7.98 -3.65 -10.33
C GLU A 144 -8.27 -4.18 -11.74
N THR A 145 -7.24 -4.60 -12.44
CA THR A 145 -7.30 -5.25 -13.75
C THR A 145 -6.86 -6.72 -13.65
N TYR A 146 -7.47 -7.45 -12.71
CA TYR A 146 -7.21 -8.89 -12.48
C TYR A 146 -5.80 -9.20 -11.95
N CYS A 147 -5.26 -8.36 -11.07
CA CYS A 147 -3.96 -8.57 -10.42
C CYS A 147 -2.80 -8.78 -11.40
N VAL A 148 -2.83 -8.12 -12.57
CA VAL A 148 -1.83 -8.37 -13.63
C VAL A 148 -0.42 -8.01 -13.18
N GLY A 149 -0.25 -6.95 -12.37
CA GLY A 149 1.05 -6.57 -11.82
C GLY A 149 1.58 -7.63 -10.86
N ALA A 150 0.78 -8.04 -9.89
CA ALA A 150 1.17 -9.08 -8.93
C ALA A 150 1.46 -10.41 -9.65
N SER A 151 0.72 -10.75 -10.72
CA SER A 151 0.97 -11.94 -11.52
C SER A 151 2.31 -11.90 -12.28
N ALA A 152 2.85 -10.70 -12.53
CA ALA A 152 4.15 -10.51 -13.15
C ALA A 152 5.31 -10.52 -12.14
N PHE A 153 5.03 -10.40 -10.84
CA PHE A 153 6.05 -10.34 -9.80
C PHE A 153 6.73 -11.70 -9.57
N ASP A 154 8.04 -11.68 -9.38
CA ASP A 154 8.81 -12.88 -9.00
C ASP A 154 8.75 -13.12 -7.49
N PHE A 155 7.80 -13.92 -7.05
CA PHE A 155 7.61 -14.27 -5.64
C PHE A 155 8.76 -15.08 -5.02
N SER A 156 9.72 -15.59 -5.80
CA SER A 156 10.92 -16.23 -5.24
C SER A 156 11.80 -15.26 -4.45
N ARG A 157 11.62 -13.94 -4.63
CA ARG A 157 12.29 -12.88 -3.90
C ARG A 157 11.76 -12.70 -2.47
N VAL A 158 10.51 -13.09 -2.21
CA VAL A 158 9.86 -12.98 -0.91
C VAL A 158 10.40 -14.05 0.04
N ARG A 159 10.87 -13.63 1.20
CA ARG A 159 11.40 -14.51 2.25
C ARG A 159 10.39 -14.77 3.35
N SER A 160 9.36 -13.93 3.42
CA SER A 160 8.28 -14.06 4.40
C SER A 160 7.46 -15.33 4.18
N ARG A 161 6.98 -15.91 5.27
CA ARG A 161 6.02 -17.03 5.27
C ARG A 161 4.63 -16.60 5.71
N GLU A 162 4.50 -15.35 6.11
CA GLU A 162 3.28 -14.72 6.58
C GLU A 162 3.13 -13.39 5.86
N ALA A 163 1.92 -13.08 5.41
CA ALA A 163 1.59 -11.81 4.79
C ALA A 163 0.33 -11.20 5.42
N TYR A 164 0.32 -9.89 5.53
CA TYR A 164 -0.86 -9.10 5.82
C TYR A 164 -1.20 -8.24 4.61
N VAL A 165 -2.44 -8.38 4.17
CA VAL A 165 -3.03 -7.57 3.10
C VAL A 165 -4.22 -6.85 3.74
N PRO A 166 -4.03 -5.62 4.22
CA PRO A 166 -5.14 -4.85 4.75
C PRO A 166 -6.06 -4.50 3.58
N VAL A 167 -7.32 -4.92 3.62
CA VAL A 167 -8.30 -4.68 2.57
C VAL A 167 -9.56 -4.05 3.16
N SER A 168 -10.16 -3.13 2.42
CA SER A 168 -11.30 -2.36 2.89
C SER A 168 -12.56 -3.20 3.13
N TYR A 169 -12.68 -4.36 2.49
CA TYR A 169 -13.84 -5.25 2.54
C TYR A 169 -13.71 -6.42 3.52
N THR A 170 -12.60 -6.57 4.23
CA THR A 170 -12.38 -7.71 5.15
C THR A 170 -13.43 -7.81 6.26
N HIS A 171 -14.04 -6.69 6.65
CA HIS A 171 -15.09 -6.62 7.65
C HIS A 171 -16.52 -6.49 7.08
N LEU A 172 -16.63 -6.34 5.78
CA LEU A 172 -17.92 -6.24 5.07
C LEU A 172 -18.36 -7.57 4.46
N THR A 173 -17.50 -8.57 4.45
CA THR A 173 -17.86 -9.88 3.94
C THR A 173 -18.75 -10.60 4.91
N LEU A 174 -20.03 -10.61 4.61
CA LEU A 174 -20.84 -11.76 4.94
C LEU A 174 -20.12 -13.00 4.41
N PRO A 175 -20.11 -14.14 5.16
CA PRO A 175 -19.53 -15.36 4.64
C PRO A 175 -20.26 -15.69 3.34
N THR A 176 -19.61 -15.40 2.22
CA THR A 176 -20.06 -15.87 0.92
C THR A 176 -19.81 -17.35 0.91
N LYS A 177 -20.88 -18.11 1.11
CA LYS A 177 -20.87 -19.52 0.81
C LYS A 177 -20.75 -19.66 -0.69
N LEU A 178 -19.52 -19.88 -1.19
CA LEU A 178 -19.32 -20.39 -2.52
C LEU A 178 -19.87 -21.82 -2.53
N GLU A 179 -21.10 -21.96 -2.96
CA GLU A 179 -21.61 -23.26 -3.36
C GLU A 179 -21.11 -23.49 -4.79
N VAL A 180 -20.20 -24.43 -4.95
CA VAL A 180 -19.82 -25.03 -6.22
C VAL A 180 -20.83 -26.12 -6.54
#